data_3963a9ade07e475b2b13c7c880942431
#
_entry.id   3963a9ade07e475b2b13c7c880942431
#
_cell.length_a   1.000
_cell.length_b   1.000
_cell.length_c   1.000
_cell.angle_alpha   90.00
_cell.angle_beta   90.00
_cell.angle_gamma   90.00
#
_symmetry.space_group_name_H-M   'P 1'
#
loop_
_entity.id
_entity.type
_entity.pdbx_description
1 polymer ?
#
loop_
_entity_poly.entity_id
_entity_poly.type
_entity_poly.pdbx_seq_one_letter_code
_entity_poly.pdbx_strand_id
1 'polypeptide(L)'
;MNTRTRKTPHGYMTETNIPLSDSMQLSLTTMKRSSGNLTTTAVVTIRKGQFFTHRMFHDYSKTLLSSRVARCTPKALETQHAQALQNLDVIKDTVNHHYATLN
;
A
#
# COMPACT_ATOMS: atom_id res chain seq x y z
N MET A 1 -4.57 0.63 13.33
CA MET A 1 -4.00 0.17 12.04
C MET A 1 -4.43 -1.25 11.80
N ASN A 2 -5.14 -1.49 10.72
CA ASN A 2 -5.69 -2.80 10.41
C ASN A 2 -4.97 -3.42 9.23
N THR A 3 -4.37 -4.58 9.46
CA THR A 3 -3.74 -5.36 8.40
C THR A 3 -4.55 -6.63 8.20
N ARG A 4 -4.89 -6.92 6.95
CA ARG A 4 -5.60 -8.16 6.65
C ARG A 4 -5.13 -8.74 5.32
N THR A 5 -5.18 -10.07 5.26
CA THR A 5 -4.89 -10.82 4.05
C THR A 5 -6.20 -11.42 3.55
N ARG A 6 -6.48 -11.26 2.26
CA ARG A 6 -7.69 -11.81 1.66
C ARG A 6 -7.37 -12.49 0.34
N LYS A 7 -8.24 -13.40 -0.05
CA LYS A 7 -8.14 -14.07 -1.33
C LYS A 7 -8.71 -13.18 -2.42
N THR A 8 -8.03 -13.15 -3.57
CA THR A 8 -8.47 -12.41 -4.75
C THR A 8 -8.58 -13.39 -5.92
N PRO A 9 -9.19 -12.99 -7.06
CA PRO A 9 -9.24 -13.85 -8.24
C PRO A 9 -7.87 -14.29 -8.75
N HIS A 10 -6.82 -13.54 -8.41
CA HIS A 10 -5.47 -13.83 -8.89
C HIS A 10 -4.52 -14.32 -7.79
N GLY A 11 -5.05 -14.69 -6.62
CA GLY A 11 -4.24 -15.17 -5.52
C GLY A 11 -4.64 -14.53 -4.20
N TYR A 12 -3.66 -13.94 -3.51
CA TYR A 12 -3.90 -13.30 -2.20
C TYR A 12 -3.38 -11.86 -2.22
N MET A 13 -3.91 -11.05 -1.32
CA MET A 13 -3.49 -9.67 -1.14
C MET A 13 -3.46 -9.33 0.35
N THR A 14 -2.38 -8.72 0.81
CA THR A 14 -2.27 -8.21 2.17
C THR A 14 -2.34 -6.69 2.12
N GLU A 15 -3.17 -6.10 2.95
CA GLU A 15 -3.47 -4.68 2.90
C GLU A 15 -3.46 -4.07 4.29
N THR A 16 -2.88 -2.88 4.42
CA THR A 16 -2.94 -2.07 5.63
C THR A 16 -3.38 -0.66 5.25
N ASN A 17 -4.41 -0.16 5.92
CA ASN A 17 -4.90 1.20 5.70
C ASN A 17 -4.58 2.06 6.90
N ILE A 18 -3.95 3.21 6.66
CA ILE A 18 -3.45 4.09 7.70
C ILE A 18 -3.99 5.50 7.45
N PRO A 19 -4.81 6.06 8.37
CA PRO A 19 -5.27 7.42 8.18
C PRO A 19 -4.12 8.40 8.35
N LEU A 20 -3.98 9.33 7.41
CA LEU A 20 -3.00 10.40 7.48
C LEU A 20 -3.64 11.69 7.98
N SER A 21 -4.91 11.89 7.64
CA SER A 21 -5.72 13.02 8.08
C SER A 21 -7.19 12.65 7.90
N ASP A 22 -8.09 13.57 8.18
CA ASP A 22 -9.54 13.33 7.99
C ASP A 22 -9.88 13.06 6.53
N SER A 23 -9.07 13.54 5.59
CA SER A 23 -9.35 13.42 4.17
C SER A 23 -8.36 12.55 3.41
N MET A 24 -7.30 12.06 4.04
CA MET A 24 -6.25 11.29 3.36
C MET A 24 -5.99 9.98 4.06
N GLN A 25 -5.81 8.91 3.26
CA GLN A 25 -5.48 7.59 3.75
C GLN A 25 -4.32 7.01 2.95
N LEU A 26 -3.35 6.44 3.66
CA LEU A 26 -2.26 5.69 3.04
C LEU A 26 -2.63 4.21 3.06
N SER A 27 -2.55 3.57 1.91
CA SER A 27 -2.80 2.13 1.79
C SER A 27 -1.52 1.44 1.35
N LEU A 28 -1.07 0.47 2.13
CA LEU A 28 0.03 -0.40 1.76
C LEU A 28 -0.56 -1.72 1.30
N THR A 29 -0.21 -2.14 0.10
CA THR A 29 -0.76 -3.35 -0.49
C THR A 29 0.36 -4.24 -1.01
N THR A 30 0.37 -5.50 -0.60
CA THR A 30 1.31 -6.51 -1.09
C THR A 30 0.54 -7.54 -1.89
N MET A 31 0.94 -7.76 -3.15
CA MET A 31 0.28 -8.72 -4.02
C MET A 31 1.25 -9.20 -5.09
N LYS A 32 0.92 -10.35 -5.69
CA LYS A 32 1.69 -10.87 -6.80
C LYS A 32 1.27 -10.18 -8.08
N ARG A 33 2.24 -9.68 -8.84
CA ARG A 33 2.00 -9.06 -10.13
C ARG A 33 1.99 -10.12 -11.23
N SER A 34 1.47 -9.74 -12.40
CA SER A 34 1.48 -10.62 -13.57
C SER A 34 2.89 -10.99 -14.01
N SER A 35 3.87 -10.18 -13.67
CA SER A 35 5.28 -10.48 -13.93
C SER A 35 5.83 -11.61 -13.07
N GLY A 36 5.09 -12.04 -12.05
CA GLY A 36 5.56 -13.07 -11.10
C GLY A 36 6.18 -12.51 -9.85
N ASN A 37 6.40 -11.20 -9.78
CA ASN A 37 6.99 -10.57 -8.61
C ASN A 37 5.95 -10.27 -7.55
N LEU A 38 6.34 -10.46 -6.29
CA LEU A 38 5.57 -10.04 -5.14
C LEU A 38 5.92 -8.59 -4.86
N THR A 39 4.94 -7.70 -4.97
CA THR A 39 5.18 -6.26 -4.91
C THR A 39 4.39 -5.63 -3.79
N THR A 40 5.05 -4.77 -3.01
CA THR A 40 4.39 -3.94 -1.99
C THR A 40 4.37 -2.51 -2.48
N THR A 41 3.18 -1.94 -2.57
CA THR A 41 2.96 -0.61 -3.11
C THR A 41 2.28 0.28 -2.07
N ALA A 42 2.74 1.54 -1.99
CA ALA A 42 2.09 2.56 -1.18
C ALA A 42 1.24 3.43 -2.10
N VAL A 43 -0.03 3.57 -1.76
CA VAL A 43 -0.97 4.40 -2.52
C VAL A 43 -1.69 5.32 -1.56
N VAL A 44 -1.84 6.58 -1.92
CA VAL A 44 -2.62 7.53 -1.13
C VAL A 44 -3.96 7.72 -1.80
N THR A 45 -5.02 7.59 -1.00
CA THR A 45 -6.37 7.88 -1.44
C THR A 45 -6.89 9.09 -0.67
N ILE A 46 -7.74 9.87 -1.30
CA ILE A 46 -8.31 11.07 -0.68
C ILE A 46 -9.82 10.90 -0.61
N ARG A 47 -10.38 11.31 0.52
CA ARG A 47 -11.80 11.23 0.75
C ARG A 47 -12.53 12.25 -0.14
N LYS A 48 -13.51 11.76 -0.85
CA LYS A 48 -14.42 12.61 -1.58
C LYS A 48 -15.82 12.31 -1.05
N GLY A 49 -16.39 13.26 -0.31
CA GLY A 49 -17.62 13.00 0.42
C GLY A 49 -17.35 12.06 1.58
N GLN A 50 -18.07 10.95 1.64
CA GLN A 50 -17.92 9.96 2.70
C GLN A 50 -17.02 8.80 2.32
N PHE A 51 -16.50 8.80 1.10
CA PHE A 51 -15.74 7.66 0.58
C PHE A 51 -14.35 8.06 0.18
N PHE A 52 -13.39 7.17 0.42
CA PHE A 52 -12.06 7.32 -0.13
C PHE A 52 -12.05 6.86 -1.59
N THR A 53 -11.30 7.55 -2.44
CA THR A 53 -11.22 7.22 -3.84
C THR A 53 -9.79 7.30 -4.33
N HIS A 54 -9.43 6.43 -5.25
CA HIS A 54 -8.12 6.46 -5.88
C HIS A 54 -7.98 7.56 -6.91
N ARG A 55 -9.07 8.22 -7.27
CA ARG A 55 -9.00 9.21 -8.30
C ARG A 55 -8.61 10.51 -7.79
N MET A 56 -7.40 10.64 -7.64
CA MET A 56 -6.99 11.83 -7.16
C MET A 56 -6.00 12.46 -7.94
N PHE A 57 -6.09 13.62 -8.12
CA PHE A 57 -5.29 14.48 -8.72
C PHE A 57 -3.88 14.05 -8.61
N HIS A 58 -3.13 13.53 -8.62
CA HIS A 58 -1.75 13.15 -8.42
C HIS A 58 -1.60 12.34 -7.20
N ASP A 59 -2.33 11.28 -7.18
CA ASP A 59 -2.19 10.33 -6.12
C ASP A 59 -0.77 9.87 -6.03
N TYR A 60 -0.30 9.82 -4.84
CA TYR A 60 0.97 9.20 -4.57
C TYR A 60 0.81 7.70 -4.78
N SER A 61 1.68 7.14 -5.61
CA SER A 61 1.73 5.70 -5.80
C SER A 61 3.19 5.32 -6.02
N LYS A 62 3.72 4.44 -5.17
CA LYS A 62 5.11 4.05 -5.24
C LYS A 62 5.31 2.61 -4.84
N THR A 63 6.11 1.87 -5.61
CA THR A 63 6.53 0.53 -5.25
C THR A 63 7.62 0.62 -4.19
N LEU A 64 7.37 -0.01 -3.04
CA LEU A 64 8.30 0.01 -1.93
C LEU A 64 9.24 -1.18 -1.93
N LEU A 65 8.69 -2.36 -2.20
CA LEU A 65 9.44 -3.60 -2.21
C LEU A 65 8.97 -4.45 -3.38
N SER A 66 9.89 -5.18 -3.98
CA SER A 66 9.57 -6.14 -5.01
C SER A 66 10.50 -7.33 -4.87
N SER A 67 9.96 -8.53 -4.83
CA SER A 67 10.76 -9.75 -4.71
C SER A 67 10.17 -10.84 -5.58
N ARG A 68 11.03 -11.77 -6.01
CA ARG A 68 10.58 -12.91 -6.78
C ARG A 68 10.34 -14.08 -5.85
N VAL A 69 9.16 -14.69 -5.92
CA VAL A 69 8.81 -15.83 -5.10
C VAL A 69 8.31 -16.98 -5.97
N ALA A 70 8.63 -18.20 -5.55
CA ALA A 70 8.21 -19.40 -6.28
C ALA A 70 6.70 -19.59 -6.17
N ARG A 71 6.12 -19.24 -5.01
CA ARG A 71 4.69 -19.36 -4.76
C ARG A 71 4.18 -18.14 -4.06
N CYS A 72 3.00 -17.69 -4.44
CA CYS A 72 2.31 -16.62 -3.77
C CYS A 72 1.45 -17.23 -2.66
N THR A 73 2.01 -17.34 -1.46
CA THR A 73 1.29 -17.84 -0.29
C THR A 73 0.95 -16.68 0.63
N PRO A 74 -0.10 -16.81 1.47
CA PRO A 74 -0.40 -15.77 2.45
C PRO A 74 0.79 -15.43 3.35
N LYS A 75 1.56 -16.44 3.74
CA LYS A 75 2.74 -16.22 4.58
C LYS A 75 3.81 -15.38 3.86
N ALA A 76 4.05 -15.63 2.58
CA ALA A 76 5.02 -14.86 1.80
C ALA A 76 4.60 -13.40 1.70
N LEU A 77 3.31 -13.15 1.44
CA LEU A 77 2.78 -11.79 1.39
C LEU A 77 2.93 -11.10 2.75
N GLU A 78 2.54 -11.78 3.81
CA GLU A 78 2.58 -11.20 5.14
C GLU A 78 4.01 -10.90 5.60
N THR A 79 4.97 -11.76 5.23
CA THR A 79 6.37 -11.54 5.55
C THR A 79 6.91 -10.29 4.86
N GLN A 80 6.66 -10.15 3.56
CA GLN A 80 7.10 -8.98 2.82
C GLN A 80 6.38 -7.72 3.28
N HIS A 81 5.09 -7.83 3.56
CA HIS A 81 4.29 -6.70 4.02
C HIS A 81 4.81 -6.19 5.38
N ALA A 82 5.17 -7.10 6.28
CA ALA A 82 5.74 -6.73 7.57
C ALA A 82 7.05 -5.98 7.43
N GLN A 83 7.88 -6.34 6.44
CA GLN A 83 9.12 -5.61 6.16
C GLN A 83 8.84 -4.17 5.76
N ALA A 84 7.80 -3.95 4.95
CA ALA A 84 7.40 -2.60 4.57
C ALA A 84 6.90 -1.81 5.78
N LEU A 85 6.14 -2.45 6.66
CA LEU A 85 5.62 -1.80 7.86
C LEU A 85 6.71 -1.39 8.84
N GLN A 86 7.87 -2.04 8.83
CA GLN A 86 9.00 -1.63 9.67
C GLN A 86 9.50 -0.22 9.33
N ASN A 87 9.25 0.22 8.11
CA ASN A 87 9.66 1.56 7.66
C ASN A 87 8.48 2.52 7.56
N LEU A 88 7.42 2.25 8.30
CA LEU A 88 6.18 3.03 8.18
C LEU A 88 6.40 4.51 8.45
N ASP A 89 7.19 4.86 9.45
CA ASP A 89 7.43 6.27 9.78
C ASP A 89 8.12 7.00 8.62
N VAL A 90 9.10 6.36 7.99
CA VAL A 90 9.80 6.93 6.83
C VAL A 90 8.83 7.08 5.66
N ILE A 91 7.96 6.08 5.44
CA ILE A 91 6.97 6.13 4.37
C ILE A 91 6.00 7.29 4.60
N LYS A 92 5.51 7.44 5.82
CA LYS A 92 4.58 8.54 6.16
C LYS A 92 5.25 9.90 5.97
N ASP A 93 6.50 10.05 6.41
CA ASP A 93 7.23 11.29 6.22
C ASP A 93 7.42 11.62 4.75
N THR A 94 7.75 10.62 3.94
CA THR A 94 7.93 10.79 2.50
C THR A 94 6.63 11.24 1.84
N VAL A 95 5.51 10.63 2.22
CA VAL A 95 4.20 10.98 1.67
C VAL A 95 3.82 12.39 2.10
N ASN A 96 3.99 12.72 3.36
CA ASN A 96 3.66 14.06 3.87
C ASN A 96 4.49 15.13 3.18
N HIS A 97 5.76 14.87 2.96
CA HIS A 97 6.65 15.79 2.25
C HIS A 97 6.20 15.97 0.80
N HIS A 98 5.80 14.89 0.14
CA HIS A 98 5.30 14.95 -1.24
C HIS A 98 4.10 15.89 -1.36
N TYR A 99 3.13 15.77 -0.46
CA TYR A 99 1.94 16.62 -0.50
C TYR A 99 2.22 18.04 -0.03
N ALA A 100 3.16 18.24 0.86
CA ALA A 100 3.55 19.57 1.28
C ALA A 100 4.20 20.37 0.14
N THR A 101 4.93 19.71 -0.76
CA THR A 101 5.57 20.38 -1.88
C THR A 101 4.64 20.69 -3.03
N LEU A 102 3.45 20.07 -3.06
CA LEU A 102 2.47 20.33 -4.11
C LEU A 102 1.61 21.58 -3.84
N ASN A 103 1.65 22.08 -2.62
CA ASN A 103 0.84 23.27 -2.24
C ASN A 103 1.65 24.55 -2.34
#